data_cb7bd5d3e887690151d9578a4c7930b8
#
_entry.id   cb7bd5d3e887690151d9578a4c7930b8
#
_cell.length_a   1.000
_cell.length_b   1.000
_cell.length_c   1.000
_cell.angle_alpha   90.00
_cell.angle_beta   90.00
_cell.angle_gamma   90.00
#
_symmetry.space_group_name_H-M   'P 1'
#
loop_
_entity.id
_entity.type
_entity.pdbx_description
1 polymer ?
#
loop_
_entity_poly.entity_id
_entity_poly.type
_entity_poly.pdbx_seq_one_letter_code
_entity_poly.pdbx_strand_id
1 'polypeptide(L)'
;MLQLQNISVDYVTPYVVKISLNRERQANSLSLALLEELQTILTQINEESNTRVVILTGAGEKAFCAGADLKERAGMNEEQVRHAVSMIRSTMEMVEQLPQPVIAAINGIALGGGTELSLACDFRIASDTASLGLTETSLAIIPGAGGTQRLPRLIGVGRAKELIYTGRRISAQEAKEYGLVEFVVSTDLLEEKAIEIADRIANNGPIAVRLAKEAISNGIQVDLHTGLQMEKQAYEGVIHTKDRLEGLQAFKEKRKPMYKGE
;
A
#
# COMPACT_ATOMS: atom_id res chain seq x y z
N MET A 1 10.16 -19.70 -13.73
CA MET A 1 10.32 -18.56 -12.80
C MET A 1 10.41 -17.31 -13.65
N LEU A 2 9.53 -16.34 -13.41
CA LEU A 2 9.66 -15.02 -14.04
C LEU A 2 10.99 -14.40 -13.58
N GLN A 3 11.78 -13.94 -14.54
CA GLN A 3 13.04 -13.26 -14.26
C GLN A 3 12.71 -11.79 -13.98
N LEU A 4 12.39 -11.47 -12.71
CA LEU A 4 12.10 -10.11 -12.27
C LEU A 4 13.38 -9.26 -12.35
N GLN A 5 13.29 -8.10 -12.98
CA GLN A 5 14.41 -7.16 -13.12
C GLN A 5 14.15 -5.86 -12.34
N ASN A 6 12.89 -5.46 -12.26
CA ASN A 6 12.45 -4.18 -11.70
C ASN A 6 11.78 -4.33 -10.33
N ILE A 7 11.55 -5.55 -9.88
CA ILE A 7 10.93 -5.87 -8.58
C ILE A 7 11.79 -6.93 -7.90
N SER A 8 12.02 -6.83 -6.59
CA SER A 8 12.46 -7.95 -5.76
C SER A 8 11.36 -8.36 -4.78
N VAL A 9 11.31 -9.65 -4.49
CA VAL A 9 10.34 -10.25 -3.57
C VAL A 9 11.08 -11.10 -2.56
N ASP A 10 10.96 -10.76 -1.28
CA ASP A 10 11.62 -11.42 -0.17
C ASP A 10 10.59 -11.85 0.87
N TYR A 11 10.59 -13.11 1.29
CA TYR A 11 9.81 -13.58 2.44
C TYR A 11 10.59 -13.28 3.72
N VAL A 12 10.28 -12.16 4.38
CA VAL A 12 10.99 -11.71 5.59
C VAL A 12 10.61 -12.51 6.83
N THR A 13 9.40 -13.10 6.83
CA THR A 13 8.93 -14.11 7.77
C THR A 13 8.07 -15.14 7.03
N PRO A 14 7.64 -16.25 7.66
CA PRO A 14 6.81 -17.25 6.98
C PRO A 14 5.49 -16.72 6.40
N TYR A 15 5.01 -15.57 6.90
CA TYR A 15 3.71 -15.01 6.53
C TYR A 15 3.79 -13.58 5.97
N VAL A 16 4.99 -13.00 5.92
CA VAL A 16 5.19 -11.60 5.48
C VAL A 16 6.08 -11.57 4.26
N VAL A 17 5.56 -11.03 3.17
CA VAL A 17 6.31 -10.78 1.95
C VAL A 17 6.68 -9.30 1.84
N LYS A 18 7.94 -9.03 1.52
CA LYS A 18 8.43 -7.70 1.18
C LYS A 18 8.61 -7.60 -0.34
N ILE A 19 7.94 -6.63 -0.95
CA ILE A 19 8.07 -6.26 -2.36
C ILE A 19 8.88 -4.98 -2.40
N SER A 20 10.00 -4.97 -3.10
CA SER A 20 10.80 -3.77 -3.30
C SER A 20 10.81 -3.38 -4.77
N LEU A 21 10.44 -2.12 -5.07
CA LEU A 21 10.65 -1.53 -6.38
C LEU A 21 12.14 -1.41 -6.62
N ASN A 22 12.69 -2.08 -7.64
CA ASN A 22 14.13 -2.28 -7.80
C ASN A 22 14.68 -1.56 -9.04
N ARG A 23 14.44 -0.25 -9.13
CA ARG A 23 15.00 0.64 -10.16
C ARG A 23 15.70 1.83 -9.50
N GLU A 24 16.61 1.56 -8.55
CA GLU A 24 17.23 2.58 -7.69
C GLU A 24 17.84 3.74 -8.50
N ARG A 25 18.55 3.44 -9.62
CA ARG A 25 19.16 4.47 -10.49
C ARG A 25 18.14 5.41 -11.12
N GLN A 26 16.89 5.01 -11.23
CA GLN A 26 15.75 5.80 -11.71
C GLN A 26 14.84 6.23 -10.56
N ALA A 27 15.36 6.26 -9.31
CA ALA A 27 14.59 6.58 -8.10
C ALA A 27 13.28 5.77 -8.01
N ASN A 28 13.31 4.50 -8.41
CA ASN A 28 12.20 3.56 -8.41
C ASN A 28 10.96 4.07 -9.17
N SER A 29 11.17 4.83 -10.26
CA SER A 29 10.07 5.35 -11.07
C SER A 29 9.29 4.24 -11.78
N LEU A 30 7.99 4.48 -11.95
CA LEU A 30 7.01 3.57 -12.53
C LEU A 30 7.16 3.56 -14.07
N SER A 31 7.95 2.62 -14.60
CA SER A 31 7.95 2.26 -16.03
C SER A 31 6.90 1.21 -16.33
N LEU A 32 6.52 1.04 -17.60
CA LEU A 32 5.60 -0.01 -18.00
C LEU A 32 6.10 -1.39 -17.57
N ALA A 33 7.38 -1.69 -17.76
CA ALA A 33 7.98 -2.97 -17.37
C ALA A 33 7.91 -3.21 -15.85
N LEU A 34 8.16 -2.17 -15.01
CA LEU A 34 8.01 -2.30 -13.56
C LEU A 34 6.55 -2.58 -13.18
N LEU A 35 5.60 -1.88 -13.81
CA LEU A 35 4.16 -2.08 -13.55
C LEU A 35 3.70 -3.48 -13.93
N GLU A 36 4.14 -4.02 -15.08
CA GLU A 36 3.84 -5.39 -15.50
C GLU A 36 4.35 -6.44 -14.51
N GLU A 37 5.61 -6.28 -14.05
CA GLU A 37 6.18 -7.17 -13.04
C GLU A 37 5.41 -7.06 -11.70
N LEU A 38 5.09 -5.84 -11.27
CA LEU A 38 4.34 -5.62 -10.02
C LEU A 38 2.94 -6.22 -10.09
N GLN A 39 2.19 -6.01 -11.17
CA GLN A 39 0.87 -6.60 -11.37
C GLN A 39 0.93 -8.14 -11.35
N THR A 40 1.97 -8.73 -11.96
CA THR A 40 2.18 -10.17 -11.95
C THR A 40 2.39 -10.70 -10.52
N ILE A 41 3.23 -10.02 -9.72
CA ILE A 41 3.48 -10.41 -8.33
C ILE A 41 2.22 -10.21 -7.47
N LEU A 42 1.49 -9.12 -7.64
CA LEU A 42 0.23 -8.88 -6.92
C LEU A 42 -0.81 -9.97 -7.22
N THR A 43 -0.89 -10.43 -8.49
CA THR A 43 -1.77 -11.54 -8.87
C THR A 43 -1.36 -12.84 -8.17
N GLN A 44 -0.06 -13.17 -8.14
CA GLN A 44 0.43 -14.36 -7.44
C GLN A 44 0.14 -14.30 -5.94
N ILE A 45 0.41 -13.16 -5.28
CA ILE A 45 0.15 -12.97 -3.86
C ILE A 45 -1.35 -13.09 -3.54
N ASN A 46 -2.21 -12.57 -4.40
CA ASN A 46 -3.66 -12.70 -4.24
C ASN A 46 -4.13 -14.16 -4.15
N GLU A 47 -3.46 -15.05 -4.87
CA GLU A 47 -3.75 -16.49 -4.90
C GLU A 47 -3.05 -17.28 -3.77
N GLU A 48 -2.04 -16.70 -3.13
CA GLU A 48 -1.28 -17.37 -2.08
C GLU A 48 -2.04 -17.40 -0.74
N SER A 49 -2.26 -18.61 -0.22
CA SER A 49 -2.91 -18.80 1.08
C SER A 49 -2.01 -18.46 2.27
N ASN A 50 -0.69 -18.62 2.13
CA ASN A 50 0.27 -18.45 3.22
C ASN A 50 0.64 -16.99 3.48
N THR A 51 0.64 -16.13 2.45
CA THR A 51 0.95 -14.71 2.63
C THR A 51 -0.18 -14.01 3.38
N ARG A 52 0.15 -13.43 4.54
CA ARG A 52 -0.81 -12.74 5.41
C ARG A 52 -0.67 -11.23 5.38
N VAL A 53 0.53 -10.71 5.12
CA VAL A 53 0.84 -9.27 5.05
C VAL A 53 1.85 -9.00 3.96
N VAL A 54 1.69 -7.88 3.27
CA VAL A 54 2.63 -7.36 2.27
C VAL A 54 3.27 -6.08 2.78
N ILE A 55 4.59 -5.97 2.68
CA ILE A 55 5.35 -4.73 2.85
C ILE A 55 5.78 -4.27 1.46
N LEU A 56 5.44 -3.06 1.07
CA LEU A 56 5.86 -2.44 -0.18
C LEU A 56 6.86 -1.32 0.11
N THR A 57 8.03 -1.37 -0.52
CA THR A 57 9.10 -0.39 -0.33
C THR A 57 9.87 -0.12 -1.62
N GLY A 58 10.84 0.80 -1.60
CA GLY A 58 11.78 1.04 -2.69
C GLY A 58 13.16 0.47 -2.38
N ALA A 59 13.87 -0.03 -3.37
CA ALA A 59 15.27 -0.40 -3.23
C ALA A 59 16.16 0.82 -3.01
N GLY A 60 17.22 0.67 -2.22
CA GLY A 60 18.12 1.75 -1.82
C GLY A 60 17.55 2.67 -0.75
N GLU A 61 18.24 3.77 -0.47
CA GLU A 61 17.88 4.68 0.63
C GLU A 61 17.23 5.99 0.15
N LYS A 62 17.28 6.28 -1.16
CA LYS A 62 16.92 7.62 -1.68
C LYS A 62 15.45 7.80 -2.00
N ALA A 63 14.79 6.75 -2.45
CA ALA A 63 13.42 6.86 -2.93
C ALA A 63 12.61 5.59 -2.68
N PHE A 64 11.41 5.79 -2.19
CA PHE A 64 10.34 4.80 -2.30
C PHE A 64 9.94 4.67 -3.77
N CYS A 65 9.46 5.77 -4.36
CA CYS A 65 9.09 5.85 -5.77
C CYS A 65 8.94 7.33 -6.19
N ALA A 66 9.67 7.75 -7.23
CA ALA A 66 9.61 9.14 -7.73
C ALA A 66 8.42 9.43 -8.67
N GLY A 67 7.49 8.48 -8.83
CA GLY A 67 6.33 8.61 -9.72
C GLY A 67 6.56 8.01 -11.10
N ALA A 68 5.77 8.44 -12.08
CA ALA A 68 5.87 7.94 -13.45
C ALA A 68 7.27 8.18 -14.05
N ASP A 69 7.76 7.26 -14.87
CA ASP A 69 9.02 7.45 -15.59
C ASP A 69 8.87 8.50 -16.68
N LEU A 70 9.26 9.75 -16.36
CA LEU A 70 9.12 10.88 -17.29
C LEU A 70 10.01 10.75 -18.52
N LYS A 71 11.11 9.98 -18.46
CA LYS A 71 11.97 9.73 -19.63
C LYS A 71 11.26 8.82 -20.62
N GLU A 72 10.62 7.77 -20.12
CA GLU A 72 9.81 6.88 -20.94
C GLU A 72 8.60 7.64 -21.51
N ARG A 73 7.96 8.49 -20.70
CA ARG A 73 6.80 9.30 -21.13
C ARG A 73 7.10 10.34 -22.18
N ALA A 74 8.29 10.93 -22.21
CA ALA A 74 8.66 11.99 -23.14
C ALA A 74 8.55 11.59 -24.63
N GLY A 75 8.64 10.29 -24.93
CA GLY A 75 8.52 9.77 -26.30
C GLY A 75 7.12 9.24 -26.68
N MET A 76 6.14 9.28 -25.76
CA MET A 76 4.82 8.69 -25.96
C MET A 76 3.87 9.60 -26.73
N ASN A 77 3.12 9.04 -27.68
CA ASN A 77 1.95 9.68 -28.24
C ASN A 77 0.76 9.65 -27.25
N GLU A 78 -0.35 10.32 -27.57
CA GLU A 78 -1.50 10.43 -26.69
C GLU A 78 -2.11 9.07 -26.29
N GLU A 79 -2.16 8.09 -27.18
CA GLU A 79 -2.69 6.77 -26.93
C GLU A 79 -1.79 6.00 -25.93
N GLN A 80 -0.48 6.07 -26.14
CA GLN A 80 0.51 5.49 -25.24
C GLN A 80 0.46 6.14 -23.86
N VAL A 81 0.24 7.47 -23.79
CA VAL A 81 0.05 8.16 -22.49
C VAL A 81 -1.21 7.67 -21.78
N ARG A 82 -2.35 7.52 -22.49
CA ARG A 82 -3.58 6.97 -21.92
C ARG A 82 -3.36 5.54 -21.40
N HIS A 83 -2.67 4.72 -22.16
CA HIS A 83 -2.31 3.35 -21.75
C HIS A 83 -1.45 3.34 -20.49
N ALA A 84 -0.37 4.12 -20.44
CA ALA A 84 0.51 4.20 -19.27
C ALA A 84 -0.22 4.69 -18.01
N VAL A 85 -1.09 5.71 -18.12
CA VAL A 85 -1.91 6.18 -16.99
C VAL A 85 -2.89 5.10 -16.53
N SER A 86 -3.51 4.37 -17.47
CA SER A 86 -4.40 3.26 -17.15
C SER A 86 -3.68 2.13 -16.41
N MET A 87 -2.47 1.78 -16.85
CA MET A 87 -1.65 0.77 -16.17
C MET A 87 -1.27 1.19 -14.75
N ILE A 88 -0.84 2.45 -14.55
CA ILE A 88 -0.55 2.95 -13.20
C ILE A 88 -1.81 2.86 -12.34
N ARG A 89 -2.96 3.31 -12.84
CA ARG A 89 -4.23 3.27 -12.11
C ARG A 89 -4.62 1.84 -11.73
N SER A 90 -4.62 0.92 -12.68
CA SER A 90 -4.98 -0.48 -12.42
C SER A 90 -4.03 -1.14 -11.41
N THR A 91 -2.74 -0.78 -11.42
CA THR A 91 -1.79 -1.27 -10.42
C THR A 91 -2.13 -0.77 -9.02
N MET A 92 -2.51 0.52 -8.87
CA MET A 92 -2.96 1.06 -7.58
C MET A 92 -4.24 0.36 -7.09
N GLU A 93 -5.18 0.10 -7.99
CA GLU A 93 -6.41 -0.64 -7.69
C GLU A 93 -6.10 -2.09 -7.24
N MET A 94 -5.15 -2.78 -7.89
CA MET A 94 -4.71 -4.11 -7.48
C MET A 94 -4.08 -4.11 -6.08
N VAL A 95 -3.26 -3.11 -5.74
CA VAL A 95 -2.69 -2.97 -4.38
C VAL A 95 -3.78 -2.78 -3.34
N GLU A 96 -4.74 -1.88 -3.59
CA GLU A 96 -5.85 -1.58 -2.68
C GLU A 96 -6.77 -2.79 -2.47
N GLN A 97 -7.01 -3.57 -3.54
CA GLN A 97 -7.92 -4.71 -3.55
C GLN A 97 -7.28 -6.02 -3.05
N LEU A 98 -5.97 -6.06 -2.80
CA LEU A 98 -5.36 -7.24 -2.19
C LEU A 98 -6.09 -7.60 -0.89
N PRO A 99 -6.50 -8.87 -0.71
CA PRO A 99 -7.14 -9.28 0.54
C PRO A 99 -6.18 -9.20 1.75
N GLN A 100 -4.88 -9.33 1.52
CA GLN A 100 -3.86 -9.14 2.54
C GLN A 100 -3.67 -7.65 2.84
N PRO A 101 -3.48 -7.24 4.11
CA PRO A 101 -2.99 -5.92 4.44
C PRO A 101 -1.67 -5.59 3.74
N VAL A 102 -1.58 -4.37 3.20
CA VAL A 102 -0.39 -3.84 2.53
C VAL A 102 0.14 -2.63 3.30
N ILE A 103 1.40 -2.70 3.71
CA ILE A 103 2.10 -1.62 4.42
C ILE A 103 3.05 -0.92 3.45
N ALA A 104 2.90 0.38 3.26
CA ALA A 104 3.92 1.16 2.56
C ALA A 104 5.05 1.53 3.55
N ALA A 105 6.25 1.00 3.34
CA ALA A 105 7.46 1.40 4.04
C ALA A 105 8.22 2.41 3.18
N ILE A 106 8.01 3.70 3.47
CA ILE A 106 8.49 4.82 2.64
C ILE A 106 9.90 5.19 3.07
N ASN A 107 10.89 4.63 2.37
CA ASN A 107 12.32 4.76 2.68
C ASN A 107 12.97 6.07 2.19
N GLY A 108 12.24 6.93 1.48
CA GLY A 108 12.77 8.17 0.94
C GLY A 108 11.70 8.94 0.15
N ILE A 109 12.05 9.45 -1.01
CA ILE A 109 11.17 10.26 -1.85
C ILE A 109 9.97 9.40 -2.34
N ALA A 110 8.75 9.90 -2.13
CA ALA A 110 7.50 9.39 -2.69
C ALA A 110 6.76 10.53 -3.38
N LEU A 111 6.82 10.63 -4.71
CA LEU A 111 6.27 11.76 -5.46
C LEU A 111 5.31 11.31 -6.56
N GLY A 112 4.29 12.11 -6.81
CA GLY A 112 3.31 11.82 -7.86
C GLY A 112 2.74 10.41 -7.73
N GLY A 113 2.88 9.60 -8.78
CA GLY A 113 2.47 8.18 -8.76
C GLY A 113 3.07 7.37 -7.61
N GLY A 114 4.23 7.76 -7.05
CA GLY A 114 4.81 7.14 -5.86
C GLY A 114 4.01 7.45 -4.59
N THR A 115 3.54 8.68 -4.44
CA THR A 115 2.57 9.02 -3.38
C THR A 115 1.25 8.28 -3.61
N GLU A 116 0.74 8.23 -4.86
CA GLU A 116 -0.48 7.51 -5.18
C GLU A 116 -0.38 6.02 -4.85
N LEU A 117 0.79 5.39 -5.11
CA LEU A 117 1.08 4.01 -4.73
C LEU A 117 1.02 3.83 -3.20
N SER A 118 1.63 4.74 -2.45
CA SER A 118 1.56 4.69 -0.98
C SER A 118 0.15 4.89 -0.45
N LEU A 119 -0.68 5.72 -1.11
CA LEU A 119 -2.08 5.93 -0.78
C LEU A 119 -2.98 4.73 -1.08
N ALA A 120 -2.58 3.86 -2.00
CA ALA A 120 -3.28 2.62 -2.29
C ALA A 120 -2.99 1.51 -1.27
N CYS A 121 -1.93 1.64 -0.46
CA CYS A 121 -1.66 0.76 0.67
C CYS A 121 -2.59 1.05 1.85
N ASP A 122 -2.76 0.09 2.76
CA ASP A 122 -3.66 0.24 3.92
C ASP A 122 -3.15 1.32 4.88
N PHE A 123 -1.86 1.33 5.19
CA PHE A 123 -1.23 2.38 5.98
C PHE A 123 0.26 2.54 5.65
N ARG A 124 0.88 3.59 6.16
CA ARG A 124 2.20 4.07 5.76
C ARG A 124 3.09 4.25 6.98
N ILE A 125 4.34 3.77 6.84
CA ILE A 125 5.44 4.03 7.76
C ILE A 125 6.49 4.77 6.96
N ALA A 126 6.92 5.94 7.39
CA ALA A 126 7.92 6.72 6.68
C ALA A 126 9.22 6.82 7.47
N SER A 127 10.33 6.81 6.74
CA SER A 127 11.60 7.32 7.24
C SER A 127 11.48 8.80 7.59
N ASP A 128 12.17 9.27 8.61
CA ASP A 128 12.24 10.68 9.00
C ASP A 128 12.83 11.58 7.89
N THR A 129 13.60 10.98 6.98
CA THR A 129 14.16 11.66 5.79
C THR A 129 13.23 11.62 4.57
N ALA A 130 12.09 10.95 4.66
CA ALA A 130 11.16 10.82 3.54
C ALA A 130 10.47 12.14 3.19
N SER A 131 10.13 12.28 1.92
CA SER A 131 9.41 13.43 1.37
C SER A 131 8.30 12.96 0.44
N LEU A 132 7.08 13.45 0.67
CA LEU A 132 5.90 13.04 -0.07
C LEU A 132 5.29 14.24 -0.81
N GLY A 133 4.59 13.97 -1.92
CA GLY A 133 3.84 15.02 -2.61
C GLY A 133 3.19 14.56 -3.90
N LEU A 134 2.09 15.20 -4.25
CA LEU A 134 1.44 15.08 -5.56
C LEU A 134 1.85 16.30 -6.41
N THR A 135 2.94 16.13 -7.18
CA THR A 135 3.64 17.22 -7.86
C THR A 135 3.18 17.42 -9.31
N GLU A 136 2.17 16.72 -9.76
CA GLU A 136 1.73 16.63 -11.15
C GLU A 136 1.31 17.99 -11.73
N THR A 137 0.71 18.86 -10.93
CA THR A 137 0.25 20.17 -11.40
C THR A 137 1.40 21.09 -11.83
N SER A 138 2.59 20.91 -11.26
CA SER A 138 3.81 21.61 -11.72
C SER A 138 4.26 21.19 -13.13
N LEU A 139 3.74 20.07 -13.64
CA LEU A 139 3.96 19.55 -15.00
C LEU A 139 2.74 19.75 -15.90
N ALA A 140 1.78 20.60 -15.49
CA ALA A 140 0.51 20.86 -16.20
C ALA A 140 -0.36 19.59 -16.43
N ILE A 141 -0.26 18.60 -15.54
CA ILE A 141 -1.12 17.42 -15.48
C ILE A 141 -1.71 17.28 -14.08
N ILE A 142 -2.59 16.32 -13.87
CA ILE A 142 -3.18 16.04 -12.56
C ILE A 142 -2.75 14.65 -12.05
N PRO A 143 -2.80 14.37 -10.74
CA PRO A 143 -2.70 13.03 -10.22
C PRO A 143 -3.75 12.12 -10.89
N GLY A 144 -3.29 11.09 -11.60
CA GLY A 144 -4.13 10.31 -12.51
C GLY A 144 -4.45 8.90 -12.01
N ALA A 145 -3.84 8.48 -10.89
CA ALA A 145 -3.95 7.13 -10.36
C ALA A 145 -4.62 7.06 -8.96
N GLY A 146 -5.49 8.03 -8.68
CA GLY A 146 -6.32 8.05 -7.48
C GLY A 146 -5.92 9.10 -6.44
N GLY A 147 -4.82 9.84 -6.62
CA GLY A 147 -4.37 10.86 -5.67
C GLY A 147 -5.42 11.93 -5.38
N THR A 148 -6.15 12.39 -6.40
CA THR A 148 -7.24 13.37 -6.24
C THR A 148 -8.43 12.82 -5.43
N GLN A 149 -8.52 11.51 -5.24
CA GLN A 149 -9.62 10.86 -4.53
C GLN A 149 -9.19 10.33 -3.16
N ARG A 150 -8.03 9.63 -3.09
CA ARG A 150 -7.56 9.04 -1.83
C ARG A 150 -7.01 10.08 -0.86
N LEU A 151 -6.21 11.04 -1.35
CA LEU A 151 -5.62 12.05 -0.48
C LEU A 151 -6.66 12.88 0.29
N PRO A 152 -7.70 13.49 -0.35
CA PRO A 152 -8.68 14.29 0.39
C PRO A 152 -9.54 13.47 1.37
N ARG A 153 -9.72 12.17 1.14
CA ARG A 153 -10.41 11.28 2.08
C ARG A 153 -9.56 11.01 3.33
N LEU A 154 -8.25 11.06 3.19
CA LEU A 154 -7.31 10.79 4.29
C LEU A 154 -7.00 12.05 5.12
N ILE A 155 -6.65 13.17 4.47
CA ILE A 155 -6.17 14.38 5.17
C ILE A 155 -7.15 15.57 5.13
N GLY A 156 -8.32 15.36 4.56
CA GLY A 156 -9.34 16.41 4.37
C GLY A 156 -9.13 17.24 3.12
N VAL A 157 -10.24 17.79 2.59
CA VAL A 157 -10.30 18.45 1.28
C VAL A 157 -9.39 19.67 1.19
N GLY A 158 -9.33 20.49 2.24
CA GLY A 158 -8.54 21.73 2.23
C GLY A 158 -7.05 21.48 2.06
N ARG A 159 -6.48 20.59 2.90
CA ARG A 159 -5.06 20.22 2.84
C ARG A 159 -4.71 19.53 1.51
N ALA A 160 -5.58 18.63 1.05
CA ALA A 160 -5.37 17.95 -0.23
C ALA A 160 -5.35 18.93 -1.41
N LYS A 161 -6.25 19.90 -1.45
CA LYS A 161 -6.26 20.96 -2.49
C LYS A 161 -5.00 21.81 -2.43
N GLU A 162 -4.58 22.22 -1.23
CA GLU A 162 -3.36 22.99 -1.04
C GLU A 162 -2.15 22.23 -1.61
N LEU A 163 -1.94 20.97 -1.22
CA LEU A 163 -0.81 20.17 -1.69
C LEU A 163 -0.85 19.92 -3.20
N ILE A 164 -2.01 19.57 -3.75
CA ILE A 164 -2.14 19.28 -5.19
C ILE A 164 -2.00 20.54 -6.03
N TYR A 165 -2.60 21.66 -5.61
CA TYR A 165 -2.58 22.89 -6.42
C TYR A 165 -1.19 23.55 -6.44
N THR A 166 -0.48 23.49 -5.31
CA THR A 166 0.89 24.03 -5.23
C THR A 166 1.94 23.07 -5.79
N GLY A 167 1.62 21.76 -5.86
CA GLY A 167 2.58 20.72 -6.22
C GLY A 167 3.76 20.63 -5.24
N ARG A 168 3.65 21.21 -4.04
CA ARG A 168 4.73 21.18 -3.05
C ARG A 168 4.92 19.80 -2.44
N ARG A 169 6.11 19.58 -1.94
CA ARG A 169 6.48 18.40 -1.16
C ARG A 169 6.35 18.72 0.32
N ILE A 170 6.02 17.70 1.11
CA ILE A 170 6.00 17.76 2.56
C ILE A 170 6.99 16.77 3.16
N SER A 171 7.52 17.08 4.33
CA SER A 171 8.37 16.16 5.09
C SER A 171 7.54 15.02 5.68
N ALA A 172 8.22 13.94 6.09
CA ALA A 172 7.57 12.83 6.82
C ALA A 172 6.85 13.32 8.08
N GLN A 173 7.43 14.28 8.80
CA GLN A 173 6.83 14.84 10.02
C GLN A 173 5.55 15.63 9.70
N GLU A 174 5.57 16.48 8.69
CA GLU A 174 4.36 17.22 8.26
C GLU A 174 3.28 16.24 7.74
N ALA A 175 3.70 15.19 7.01
CA ALA A 175 2.80 14.15 6.56
C ALA A 175 2.12 13.41 7.73
N LYS A 176 2.84 13.16 8.83
CA LYS A 176 2.28 12.60 10.06
C LYS A 176 1.30 13.55 10.73
N GLU A 177 1.63 14.84 10.84
CA GLU A 177 0.74 15.86 11.41
C GLU A 177 -0.57 16.03 10.61
N TYR A 178 -0.50 15.79 9.29
CA TYR A 178 -1.68 15.81 8.43
C TYR A 178 -2.50 14.51 8.48
N GLY A 179 -1.95 13.44 9.06
CA GLY A 179 -2.57 12.12 9.06
C GLY A 179 -2.38 11.37 7.72
N LEU A 180 -1.40 11.81 6.90
CA LEU A 180 -1.03 11.10 5.68
C LEU A 180 -0.15 9.88 5.97
N VAL A 181 0.62 9.91 7.05
CA VAL A 181 1.51 8.82 7.48
C VAL A 181 1.22 8.50 8.94
N GLU A 182 1.10 7.21 9.26
CA GLU A 182 0.76 6.75 10.61
C GLU A 182 1.98 6.73 11.54
N PHE A 183 3.16 6.37 11.00
CA PHE A 183 4.39 6.27 11.77
C PHE A 183 5.55 6.95 11.05
N VAL A 184 6.38 7.67 11.82
CA VAL A 184 7.66 8.20 11.36
C VAL A 184 8.74 7.64 12.28
N VAL A 185 9.78 7.06 11.70
CA VAL A 185 10.92 6.46 12.41
C VAL A 185 12.21 6.87 11.70
N SER A 186 13.36 6.71 12.37
CA SER A 186 14.65 6.91 11.70
C SER A 186 14.84 5.91 10.56
N THR A 187 15.62 6.31 9.55
CA THR A 187 15.80 5.52 8.32
C THR A 187 16.27 4.09 8.61
N ASP A 188 17.19 3.92 9.54
CA ASP A 188 17.76 2.64 9.98
C ASP A 188 16.75 1.72 10.67
N LEU A 189 15.70 2.26 11.26
CA LEU A 189 14.64 1.51 11.94
C LEU A 189 13.40 1.25 11.09
N LEU A 190 13.35 1.74 9.84
CA LEU A 190 12.16 1.64 9.00
C LEU A 190 11.76 0.19 8.70
N GLU A 191 12.71 -0.63 8.29
CA GLU A 191 12.46 -2.03 7.95
C GLU A 191 12.06 -2.83 9.19
N GLU A 192 12.78 -2.66 10.30
CA GLU A 192 12.45 -3.31 11.57
C GLU A 192 11.03 -2.96 12.01
N LYS A 193 10.65 -1.67 11.95
CA LYS A 193 9.31 -1.22 12.32
C LYS A 193 8.21 -1.77 11.42
N ALA A 194 8.46 -1.85 10.12
CA ALA A 194 7.53 -2.44 9.17
C ALA A 194 7.31 -3.93 9.45
N ILE A 195 8.39 -4.68 9.70
CA ILE A 195 8.33 -6.10 10.03
C ILE A 195 7.63 -6.32 11.39
N GLU A 196 7.96 -5.52 12.41
CA GLU A 196 7.30 -5.59 13.73
C GLU A 196 5.77 -5.50 13.60
N ILE A 197 5.29 -4.50 12.85
CA ILE A 197 3.85 -4.30 12.69
C ILE A 197 3.24 -5.42 11.82
N ALA A 198 3.92 -5.79 10.73
CA ALA A 198 3.48 -6.88 9.86
C ALA A 198 3.35 -8.21 10.61
N ASP A 199 4.32 -8.55 11.46
CA ASP A 199 4.27 -9.75 12.30
C ASP A 199 3.13 -9.70 13.32
N ARG A 200 2.86 -8.54 13.92
CA ARG A 200 1.71 -8.38 14.81
C ARG A 200 0.38 -8.65 14.09
N ILE A 201 0.25 -8.18 12.84
CA ILE A 201 -0.93 -8.45 12.00
C ILE A 201 -0.97 -9.92 11.61
N ALA A 202 0.15 -10.49 11.15
CA ALA A 202 0.26 -11.86 10.68
C ALA A 202 -0.02 -12.91 11.77
N ASN A 203 0.16 -12.56 13.05
CA ASN A 203 -0.18 -13.39 14.21
C ASN A 203 -1.67 -13.35 14.59
N ASN A 204 -2.49 -12.51 13.96
CA ASN A 204 -3.95 -12.54 14.11
C ASN A 204 -4.59 -13.52 13.12
N GLY A 205 -5.85 -13.87 13.36
CA GLY A 205 -6.60 -14.76 12.46
C GLY A 205 -6.68 -14.19 11.03
N PRO A 206 -6.07 -14.82 10.02
CA PRO A 206 -5.91 -14.22 8.71
C PRO A 206 -7.23 -13.96 8.00
N ILE A 207 -8.24 -14.83 8.17
CA ILE A 207 -9.60 -14.60 7.63
C ILE A 207 -10.22 -13.36 8.27
N ALA A 208 -10.11 -13.23 9.60
CA ALA A 208 -10.67 -12.09 10.33
C ALA A 208 -10.01 -10.77 9.90
N VAL A 209 -8.68 -10.75 9.70
CA VAL A 209 -7.96 -9.56 9.22
C VAL A 209 -8.40 -9.17 7.81
N ARG A 210 -8.53 -10.13 6.88
CA ARG A 210 -9.00 -9.88 5.51
C ARG A 210 -10.42 -9.33 5.48
N LEU A 211 -11.33 -9.93 6.23
CA LEU A 211 -12.72 -9.49 6.30
C LEU A 211 -12.87 -8.13 7.00
N ALA A 212 -12.03 -7.83 8.00
CA ALA A 212 -11.98 -6.50 8.60
C ALA A 212 -11.51 -5.43 7.58
N LYS A 213 -10.46 -5.73 6.79
CA LYS A 213 -10.01 -4.85 5.70
C LYS A 213 -11.15 -4.62 4.71
N GLU A 214 -11.82 -5.68 4.25
CA GLU A 214 -12.94 -5.59 3.31
C GLU A 214 -14.09 -4.73 3.86
N ALA A 215 -14.51 -4.97 5.10
CA ALA A 215 -15.57 -4.21 5.75
C ALA A 215 -15.23 -2.73 5.88
N ILE A 216 -14.00 -2.39 6.25
CA ILE A 216 -13.54 -1.00 6.38
C ILE A 216 -13.46 -0.34 5.01
N SER A 217 -12.78 -0.97 4.03
CA SER A 217 -12.52 -0.38 2.72
C SER A 217 -13.81 -0.13 1.93
N ASN A 218 -14.78 -1.06 2.00
CA ASN A 218 -16.06 -0.91 1.32
C ASN A 218 -17.03 -0.05 2.13
N GLY A 219 -17.06 -0.20 3.45
CA GLY A 219 -18.01 0.50 4.32
C GLY A 219 -17.78 2.01 4.34
N ILE A 220 -16.53 2.49 4.22
CA ILE A 220 -16.25 3.94 4.19
C ILE A 220 -16.68 4.62 2.88
N GLN A 221 -17.02 3.85 1.83
CA GLN A 221 -17.44 4.38 0.54
C GLN A 221 -18.97 4.61 0.45
N VAL A 222 -19.72 4.17 1.44
CA VAL A 222 -21.18 4.22 1.49
C VAL A 222 -21.67 4.96 2.75
N ASP A 223 -22.98 5.15 2.87
CA ASP A 223 -23.57 5.67 4.12
C ASP A 223 -23.38 4.67 5.28
N LEU A 224 -23.42 5.18 6.52
CA LEU A 224 -23.17 4.38 7.72
C LEU A 224 -24.09 3.15 7.83
N HIS A 225 -25.38 3.29 7.48
CA HIS A 225 -26.33 2.18 7.56
C HIS A 225 -25.92 1.03 6.63
N THR A 226 -25.59 1.35 5.39
CA THR A 226 -25.10 0.38 4.40
C THR A 226 -23.75 -0.22 4.85
N GLY A 227 -22.82 0.60 5.36
CA GLY A 227 -21.55 0.13 5.91
C GLY A 227 -21.72 -0.88 7.05
N LEU A 228 -22.66 -0.63 7.98
CA LEU A 228 -22.99 -1.58 9.06
C LEU A 228 -23.57 -2.91 8.55
N GLN A 229 -24.29 -2.91 7.42
CA GLN A 229 -24.74 -4.17 6.79
C GLN A 229 -23.57 -4.95 6.18
N MET A 230 -22.61 -4.25 5.57
CA MET A 230 -21.37 -4.88 5.07
C MET A 230 -20.54 -5.47 6.20
N GLU A 231 -20.38 -4.76 7.32
CA GLU A 231 -19.71 -5.27 8.53
C GLU A 231 -20.39 -6.54 9.04
N LYS A 232 -21.72 -6.54 9.11
CA LYS A 232 -22.49 -7.73 9.50
C LYS A 232 -22.21 -8.93 8.60
N GLN A 233 -22.20 -8.71 7.27
CA GLN A 233 -21.88 -9.78 6.31
C GLN A 233 -20.44 -10.29 6.47
N ALA A 234 -19.46 -9.39 6.64
CA ALA A 234 -18.08 -9.77 6.92
C ALA A 234 -17.96 -10.58 8.22
N TYR A 235 -18.69 -10.20 9.27
CA TYR A 235 -18.70 -10.95 10.54
C TYR A 235 -19.26 -12.37 10.39
N GLU A 236 -20.30 -12.58 9.58
CA GLU A 236 -20.81 -13.93 9.27
C GLU A 236 -19.71 -14.84 8.70
N GLY A 237 -18.78 -14.28 7.91
CA GLY A 237 -17.66 -15.02 7.32
C GLY A 237 -16.68 -15.60 8.34
N VAL A 238 -16.58 -15.06 9.57
CA VAL A 238 -15.69 -15.58 10.61
C VAL A 238 -16.37 -16.58 11.55
N ILE A 239 -17.71 -16.61 11.60
CA ILE A 239 -18.45 -17.42 12.61
C ILE A 239 -18.11 -18.90 12.53
N HIS A 240 -17.94 -19.44 11.33
CA HIS A 240 -17.72 -20.86 11.08
C HIS A 240 -16.24 -21.28 11.02
N THR A 241 -15.31 -20.33 11.22
CA THR A 241 -13.88 -20.61 11.11
C THR A 241 -13.36 -21.41 12.31
N LYS A 242 -12.43 -22.31 12.06
CA LYS A 242 -11.68 -23.02 13.11
C LYS A 242 -10.81 -22.05 13.91
N ASP A 243 -10.26 -21.02 13.25
CA ASP A 243 -9.45 -19.98 13.89
C ASP A 243 -10.23 -19.23 14.98
N ARG A 244 -11.54 -18.99 14.79
CA ARG A 244 -12.39 -18.41 15.83
C ARG A 244 -12.45 -19.29 17.08
N LEU A 245 -12.59 -20.59 16.89
CA LEU A 245 -12.61 -21.56 18.00
C LEU A 245 -11.25 -21.65 18.68
N GLU A 246 -10.17 -21.68 17.90
CA GLU A 246 -8.80 -21.65 18.42
C GLU A 246 -8.53 -20.38 19.24
N GLY A 247 -8.97 -19.20 18.76
CA GLY A 247 -8.83 -17.95 19.51
C GLY A 247 -9.50 -18.00 20.88
N LEU A 248 -10.73 -18.51 20.96
CA LEU A 248 -11.47 -18.66 22.22
C LEU A 248 -10.79 -19.68 23.16
N GLN A 249 -10.29 -20.80 22.61
CA GLN A 249 -9.60 -21.81 23.38
C GLN A 249 -8.25 -21.30 23.91
N ALA A 250 -7.45 -20.66 23.08
CA ALA A 250 -6.18 -20.07 23.46
C ALA A 250 -6.34 -19.01 24.56
N PHE A 251 -7.38 -18.17 24.45
CA PHE A 251 -7.73 -17.19 25.50
C PHE A 251 -8.04 -17.85 26.83
N LYS A 252 -8.87 -18.92 26.83
CA LYS A 252 -9.22 -19.68 28.04
C LYS A 252 -8.00 -20.34 28.68
N GLU A 253 -7.09 -20.84 27.83
CA GLU A 253 -5.85 -21.52 28.25
C GLU A 253 -4.70 -20.58 28.57
N LYS A 254 -4.87 -19.27 28.33
CA LYS A 254 -3.83 -18.22 28.51
C LYS A 254 -2.56 -18.50 27.72
N ARG A 255 -2.69 -19.03 26.52
CA ARG A 255 -1.60 -19.26 25.55
C ARG A 255 -1.76 -18.41 24.30
N LYS A 256 -0.70 -18.34 23.50
CA LYS A 256 -0.80 -17.75 22.15
C LYS A 256 -1.63 -18.66 21.23
N PRO A 257 -2.53 -18.09 20.42
CA PRO A 257 -3.28 -18.86 19.42
C PRO A 257 -2.38 -19.29 18.25
N MET A 258 -2.77 -20.37 17.57
CA MET A 258 -2.12 -20.88 16.36
C MET A 258 -3.12 -20.88 15.20
N TYR A 259 -3.27 -19.72 14.57
CA TYR A 259 -4.20 -19.54 13.46
C TYR A 259 -3.67 -20.14 12.16
N LYS A 260 -4.55 -20.80 11.40
CA LYS A 260 -4.22 -21.49 10.14
C LYS A 260 -4.92 -20.92 8.91
N GLY A 261 -5.89 -20.03 9.09
CA GLY A 261 -6.70 -19.49 8.00
C GLY A 261 -7.81 -20.45 7.57
N GLU A 262 -8.40 -21.20 8.52
CA GLU A 262 -9.43 -22.20 8.27
C GLU A 262 -10.72 -21.89 9.04
#